data_9be909c0285db782be902069c270c5cb
#
_entry.id   9be909c0285db782be902069c270c5cb
#
_cell.length_a   1.000
_cell.length_b   1.000
_cell.length_c   1.000
_cell.angle_alpha   90.00
_cell.angle_beta   90.00
_cell.angle_gamma   90.00
#
_symmetry.space_group_name_H-M   'P 1'
#
loop_
_entity.id
_entity.type
_entity.pdbx_description
1 polymer ?
#
loop_
_entity_poly.entity_id
_entity_poly.type
_entity_poly.pdbx_seq_one_letter_code
_entity_poly.pdbx_strand_id
1 'polypeptide(L)'
;MALNLPFGTKDTKREDNPKAKPIQNFVAQVKTGGIARTNRYAVNIAKVAGWSNTSVQNILLFCDQVQLPGANYSTVQNRTFGEFREVPYEKLYDSLSLSFYVDTEMKVKEMFDDWMNLISNPNTRTYGYYNDYTTQIDIE
;
A
#
# COMPACT_ATOMS: atom_id res chain seq x y z
N MET A 1 -64.36 -11.37 -43.18
CA MET A 1 -63.93 -12.20 -42.00
C MET A 1 -62.50 -11.85 -41.73
N ALA A 2 -62.25 -11.00 -40.77
CA ALA A 2 -60.90 -10.57 -40.37
C ALA A 2 -60.46 -11.39 -39.17
N LEU A 3 -59.38 -12.20 -39.29
CA LEU A 3 -58.78 -12.90 -38.20
C LEU A 3 -58.00 -11.90 -37.34
N ASN A 4 -58.49 -11.65 -36.16
CA ASN A 4 -57.82 -10.86 -35.13
C ASN A 4 -56.92 -11.82 -34.36
N LEU A 5 -55.61 -11.81 -34.65
CA LEU A 5 -54.61 -12.51 -33.88
C LEU A 5 -54.16 -11.60 -32.77
N PRO A 6 -54.33 -11.98 -31.48
CA PRO A 6 -53.80 -11.22 -30.38
C PRO A 6 -52.29 -11.48 -30.25
N PHE A 7 -51.47 -10.72 -30.95
CA PHE A 7 -50.08 -10.60 -30.57
C PHE A 7 -50.03 -9.63 -29.39
N GLY A 8 -50.32 -10.16 -28.23
CA GLY A 8 -49.93 -9.49 -26.98
C GLY A 8 -48.43 -9.41 -26.93
N THR A 9 -47.87 -8.23 -27.18
CA THR A 9 -46.54 -7.88 -26.71
C THR A 9 -46.54 -8.00 -25.22
N LYS A 10 -46.19 -9.19 -24.69
CA LYS A 10 -45.78 -9.30 -23.31
C LYS A 10 -44.52 -8.47 -23.22
N ASP A 11 -44.62 -7.28 -22.63
CA ASP A 11 -43.51 -6.62 -21.99
C ASP A 11 -42.95 -7.60 -20.98
N THR A 12 -42.01 -8.40 -21.41
CA THR A 12 -41.13 -9.16 -20.52
C THR A 12 -40.31 -8.11 -19.78
N LYS A 13 -40.90 -7.58 -18.69
CA LYS A 13 -40.06 -7.00 -17.63
C LYS A 13 -38.97 -8.04 -17.38
N ARG A 14 -37.76 -7.71 -17.79
CA ARG A 14 -36.57 -8.50 -17.44
C ARG A 14 -36.64 -8.70 -15.94
N GLU A 15 -37.05 -9.88 -15.52
CA GLU A 15 -36.99 -10.25 -14.11
C GLU A 15 -35.55 -9.98 -13.68
N ASP A 16 -35.39 -9.08 -12.73
CA ASP A 16 -34.10 -8.72 -12.15
C ASP A 16 -33.41 -10.02 -11.74
N ASN A 17 -32.45 -10.46 -12.54
CA ASN A 17 -31.70 -11.65 -12.23
C ASN A 17 -30.95 -11.40 -10.91
N PRO A 18 -31.30 -12.11 -9.82
CA PRO A 18 -30.70 -11.87 -8.51
C PRO A 18 -29.19 -12.07 -8.50
N LYS A 19 -28.65 -12.78 -9.51
CA LYS A 19 -27.20 -12.96 -9.69
C LYS A 19 -26.52 -11.75 -10.37
N ALA A 20 -27.28 -10.87 -11.03
CA ALA A 20 -26.73 -9.70 -11.69
C ALA A 20 -26.54 -8.51 -10.74
N LYS A 21 -27.24 -8.47 -9.60
CA LYS A 21 -27.16 -7.40 -8.62
C LYS A 21 -25.75 -7.16 -8.06
N PRO A 22 -24.95 -8.19 -7.70
CA PRO A 22 -23.58 -7.99 -7.22
C PRO A 22 -22.68 -7.32 -8.25
N ILE A 23 -22.81 -7.69 -9.52
CA ILE A 23 -22.04 -7.11 -10.63
C ILE A 23 -22.43 -5.66 -10.88
N GLN A 24 -23.72 -5.37 -10.87
CA GLN A 24 -24.24 -4.00 -11.04
C GLN A 24 -23.79 -3.10 -9.88
N ASN A 25 -23.84 -3.60 -8.65
CA ASN A 25 -23.35 -2.87 -7.48
C ASN A 25 -21.85 -2.61 -7.56
N PHE A 26 -21.06 -3.60 -7.98
CA PHE A 26 -19.62 -3.44 -8.21
C PHE A 26 -19.35 -2.36 -9.27
N VAL A 27 -20.01 -2.44 -10.43
CA VAL A 27 -19.86 -1.43 -11.49
C VAL A 27 -20.27 -0.04 -11.02
N ALA A 28 -21.33 0.08 -10.22
CA ALA A 28 -21.78 1.34 -9.65
C ALA A 28 -20.75 1.93 -8.69
N GLN A 29 -20.15 1.10 -7.82
CA GLN A 29 -19.08 1.51 -6.91
C GLN A 29 -17.84 1.97 -7.65
N VAL A 30 -17.42 1.22 -8.69
CA VAL A 30 -16.27 1.61 -9.53
C VAL A 30 -16.50 2.91 -10.27
N LYS A 31 -17.74 3.15 -10.74
CA LYS A 31 -18.09 4.42 -11.40
C LYS A 31 -18.12 5.61 -10.44
N THR A 32 -18.53 5.39 -9.20
CA THR A 32 -18.64 6.46 -8.19
C THR A 32 -17.32 6.75 -7.50
N GLY A 33 -16.59 5.71 -7.08
CA GLY A 33 -15.33 5.84 -6.33
C GLY A 33 -14.07 5.78 -7.19
N GLY A 34 -14.16 5.27 -8.42
CA GLY A 34 -13.01 4.97 -9.25
C GLY A 34 -12.19 3.78 -8.74
N ILE A 35 -11.19 3.41 -9.50
CA ILE A 35 -10.18 2.43 -9.09
C ILE A 35 -8.88 3.21 -8.90
N ALA A 36 -8.23 3.03 -7.75
CA ALA A 36 -6.91 3.60 -7.52
C ALA A 36 -5.93 3.12 -8.61
N ARG A 37 -5.23 4.05 -9.21
CA ARG A 37 -4.25 3.74 -10.25
C ARG A 37 -2.92 3.45 -9.57
N THR A 38 -2.41 2.24 -9.73
CA THR A 38 -1.14 1.77 -9.14
C THR A 38 0.09 2.52 -9.66
N ASN A 39 -0.05 3.25 -10.76
CA ASN A 39 1.03 4.05 -11.35
C ASN A 39 1.04 5.53 -10.89
N ARG A 40 0.16 5.90 -9.96
CA ARG A 40 0.12 7.24 -9.38
C ARG A 40 0.29 7.12 -7.88
N TYR A 41 1.49 7.34 -7.44
CA TYR A 41 1.84 7.37 -6.03
C TYR A 41 2.93 8.44 -5.83
N ALA A 42 2.96 8.99 -4.65
CA ALA A 42 4.02 9.86 -4.18
C ALA A 42 4.58 9.29 -2.88
N VAL A 43 5.89 9.20 -2.80
CA VAL A 43 6.59 8.80 -1.58
C VAL A 43 7.16 10.05 -0.95
N ASN A 44 6.83 10.31 0.29
CA ASN A 44 7.39 11.42 1.05
C ASN A 44 8.14 10.87 2.26
N ILE A 45 9.45 11.12 2.29
CA ILE A 45 10.31 10.74 3.42
C ILE A 45 10.58 12.02 4.21
N ALA A 46 10.18 12.03 5.47
CA ALA A 46 10.47 13.16 6.34
C ALA A 46 11.98 13.33 6.51
N LYS A 47 12.41 14.57 6.68
CA LYS A 47 13.82 14.93 6.73
C LYS A 47 14.54 14.24 7.89
N VAL A 48 15.62 13.56 7.60
CA VAL A 48 16.57 13.03 8.57
C VAL A 48 17.63 14.10 8.88
N ALA A 49 18.22 14.06 10.05
CA ALA A 49 19.28 14.98 10.43
C ALA A 49 20.44 14.93 9.40
N GLY A 50 20.88 16.09 8.93
CA GLY A 50 21.94 16.20 7.93
C GLY A 50 21.49 16.26 6.46
N TRP A 51 20.23 15.94 6.15
CA TRP A 51 19.73 16.00 4.76
C TRP A 51 19.32 17.41 4.34
N SER A 52 19.62 17.76 3.06
CA SER A 52 19.09 18.96 2.42
C SER A 52 17.66 18.72 1.91
N ASN A 53 16.76 19.70 2.08
CA ASN A 53 15.38 19.60 1.59
C ASN A 53 15.31 19.40 0.07
N THR A 54 16.19 20.07 -0.69
CA THR A 54 16.21 19.97 -2.16
C THR A 54 16.63 18.57 -2.62
N SER A 55 17.57 17.95 -1.92
CA SER A 55 18.02 16.59 -2.25
C SER A 55 16.92 15.56 -2.03
N VAL A 56 16.18 15.68 -0.93
CA VAL A 56 15.07 14.76 -0.61
C VAL A 56 13.96 14.82 -1.67
N GLN A 57 13.52 16.00 -2.05
CA GLN A 57 12.46 16.17 -3.06
C GLN A 57 12.86 15.61 -4.43
N ASN A 58 14.11 15.83 -4.85
CA ASN A 58 14.59 15.29 -6.12
C ASN A 58 14.63 13.77 -6.12
N ILE A 59 15.05 13.16 -5.01
CA ILE A 59 15.17 11.71 -4.88
C ILE A 59 13.81 11.03 -4.93
N LEU A 60 12.78 11.63 -4.34
CA LEU A 60 11.42 11.10 -4.36
C LEU A 60 10.85 10.95 -5.77
N LEU A 61 11.29 11.79 -6.71
CA LEU A 61 10.92 11.70 -8.12
C LEU A 61 11.54 10.49 -8.84
N PHE A 62 12.61 9.92 -8.30
CA PHE A 62 13.28 8.75 -8.87
C PHE A 62 12.76 7.41 -8.32
N CYS A 63 11.71 7.43 -7.51
CA CYS A 63 11.10 6.21 -7.01
C CYS A 63 10.32 5.49 -8.12
N ASP A 64 10.75 4.28 -8.47
CA ASP A 64 10.15 3.47 -9.53
C ASP A 64 9.09 2.51 -8.98
N GLN A 65 9.37 1.88 -7.86
CA GLN A 65 8.49 0.88 -7.29
C GLN A 65 8.41 1.01 -5.77
N VAL A 66 7.19 0.85 -5.25
CA VAL A 66 6.89 0.84 -3.82
C VAL A 66 6.16 -0.44 -3.48
N GLN A 67 6.69 -1.21 -2.54
CA GLN A 67 5.98 -2.33 -1.96
C GLN A 67 5.46 -1.93 -0.57
N LEU A 68 4.14 -1.82 -0.44
CA LEU A 68 3.51 -1.48 0.83
C LEU A 68 3.76 -2.58 1.87
N PRO A 69 4.13 -2.21 3.11
CA PRO A 69 4.34 -3.18 4.16
C PRO A 69 3.01 -3.82 4.56
N GLY A 70 3.00 -5.14 4.70
CA GLY A 70 1.91 -5.89 5.29
C GLY A 70 1.90 -5.75 6.81
N ALA A 71 0.80 -6.15 7.42
CA ALA A 71 0.71 -6.30 8.87
C ALA A 71 0.20 -7.70 9.19
N ASN A 72 0.95 -8.42 9.99
CA ASN A 72 0.63 -9.77 10.43
C ASN A 72 0.44 -9.77 11.94
N TYR A 73 -0.32 -10.74 12.44
CA TYR A 73 -0.45 -10.96 13.88
C TYR A 73 0.31 -12.21 14.28
N SER A 74 1.19 -12.09 15.24
CA SER A 74 1.76 -13.23 15.93
C SER A 74 0.70 -13.85 16.82
N THR A 75 0.52 -15.16 16.75
CA THR A 75 -0.52 -15.88 17.47
C THR A 75 0.09 -16.85 18.48
N VAL A 76 -0.57 -17.02 19.60
CA VAL A 76 -0.28 -18.05 20.59
C VAL A 76 -1.40 -19.08 20.60
N GLN A 77 -1.02 -20.34 20.57
CA GLN A 77 -1.97 -21.43 20.70
C GLN A 77 -2.40 -21.58 22.16
N ASN A 78 -3.66 -21.32 22.43
CA ASN A 78 -4.26 -21.54 23.74
C ASN A 78 -5.15 -22.80 23.70
N ARG A 79 -4.85 -23.77 24.57
CA ARG A 79 -5.65 -24.96 24.78
C ARG A 79 -5.99 -25.08 26.25
N THR A 80 -7.16 -24.60 26.61
CA THR A 80 -7.66 -24.78 27.98
C THR A 80 -8.41 -26.08 28.10
N PHE A 81 -9.38 -26.33 27.23
CA PHE A 81 -10.16 -27.56 27.10
C PHE A 81 -10.61 -27.71 25.65
N GLY A 82 -10.39 -28.88 25.04
CA GLY A 82 -10.87 -29.17 23.68
C GLY A 82 -9.95 -28.72 22.56
N GLU A 83 -10.49 -28.04 21.57
CA GLU A 83 -9.79 -27.64 20.36
C GLU A 83 -8.79 -26.50 20.61
N PHE A 84 -7.72 -26.49 19.81
CA PHE A 84 -6.75 -25.38 19.82
C PHE A 84 -7.40 -24.10 19.28
N ARG A 85 -7.17 -23.01 19.97
CA ARG A 85 -7.54 -21.67 19.51
C ARG A 85 -6.30 -20.82 19.41
N GLU A 86 -6.14 -20.16 18.28
CA GLU A 86 -5.08 -19.19 18.07
C GLU A 86 -5.56 -17.82 18.55
N VAL A 87 -4.84 -17.24 19.48
CA VAL A 87 -5.12 -15.91 20.03
C VAL A 87 -4.01 -14.96 19.58
N PRO A 88 -4.34 -13.86 18.87
CA PRO A 88 -3.35 -12.88 18.48
C PRO A 88 -2.86 -12.11 19.72
N TYR A 89 -1.55 -11.92 19.85
CA TYR A 89 -0.97 -11.19 20.97
C TYR A 89 -0.12 -9.99 20.54
N GLU A 90 0.46 -10.01 19.33
CA GLU A 90 1.32 -8.96 18.85
C GLU A 90 1.10 -8.68 17.37
N LYS A 91 1.11 -7.40 17.00
CA LYS A 91 1.05 -6.97 15.61
C LYS A 91 2.45 -6.76 15.07
N LEU A 92 2.81 -7.52 14.06
CA LEU A 92 4.08 -7.43 13.35
C LEU A 92 3.90 -6.65 12.06
N TYR A 93 4.82 -5.77 11.76
CA TYR A 93 4.87 -5.04 10.50
C TYR A 93 6.00 -5.57 9.64
N ASP A 94 5.70 -5.79 8.37
CA ASP A 94 6.70 -6.20 7.39
C ASP A 94 7.60 -5.01 7.03
N SER A 95 8.75 -5.31 6.41
CA SER A 95 9.65 -4.28 5.91
C SER A 95 9.07 -3.56 4.69
N LEU A 96 9.33 -2.27 4.59
CA LEU A 96 9.04 -1.45 3.42
C LEU A 96 10.16 -1.64 2.39
N SER A 97 9.82 -1.97 1.15
CA SER A 97 10.75 -2.03 0.03
C SER A 97 10.46 -0.92 -0.96
N LEU A 98 11.48 -0.14 -1.25
CA LEU A 98 11.45 0.95 -2.22
C LEU A 98 12.55 0.73 -3.26
N SER A 99 12.21 0.89 -4.55
CA SER A 99 13.17 0.85 -5.65
C SER A 99 13.33 2.23 -6.25
N PHE A 100 14.56 2.65 -6.45
CA PHE A 100 14.90 3.96 -7.00
C PHE A 100 15.77 3.82 -8.24
N TYR A 101 15.55 4.70 -9.22
CA TYR A 101 16.52 4.92 -10.26
C TYR A 101 17.70 5.69 -9.66
N VAL A 102 18.91 5.30 -10.03
CA VAL A 102 20.13 5.95 -9.55
C VAL A 102 20.63 6.87 -10.64
N ASP A 103 20.89 8.12 -10.28
CA ASP A 103 21.51 9.11 -11.16
C ASP A 103 23.00 8.80 -11.38
N THR A 104 23.59 9.38 -12.43
CA THR A 104 25.01 9.25 -12.77
C THR A 104 25.92 9.69 -11.62
N GLU A 105 25.47 10.65 -10.82
CA GLU A 105 26.20 11.15 -9.64
C GLU A 105 25.96 10.32 -8.38
N MET A 106 25.14 9.27 -8.45
CA MET A 106 24.79 8.36 -7.33
C MET A 106 24.27 9.04 -6.05
N LYS A 107 23.71 10.23 -6.17
CA LYS A 107 23.22 11.02 -5.01
C LYS A 107 22.19 10.27 -4.14
N VAL A 108 21.33 9.47 -4.78
CA VAL A 108 20.33 8.65 -4.07
C VAL A 108 21.03 7.65 -3.15
N LYS A 109 22.07 6.99 -3.68
CA LYS A 109 22.82 5.99 -2.90
C LYS A 109 23.59 6.66 -1.76
N GLU A 110 24.29 7.75 -2.03
CA GLU A 110 25.02 8.51 -1.01
C GLU A 110 24.11 8.92 0.15
N MET A 111 22.90 9.40 -0.14
CA MET A 111 21.95 9.79 0.87
C MET A 111 21.55 8.61 1.80
N PHE A 112 21.31 7.43 1.23
CA PHE A 112 20.99 6.24 2.04
C PHE A 112 22.22 5.74 2.81
N ASP A 113 23.41 5.81 2.24
CA ASP A 113 24.65 5.46 2.92
C ASP A 113 24.91 6.44 4.10
N ASP A 114 24.66 7.72 3.95
CA ASP A 114 24.73 8.71 5.01
C ASP A 114 23.72 8.42 6.12
N TRP A 115 22.50 8.00 5.75
CA TRP A 115 21.50 7.58 6.73
C TRP A 115 21.96 6.34 7.52
N MET A 116 22.53 5.36 6.84
CA MET A 116 23.12 4.19 7.52
C MET A 116 24.27 4.58 8.44
N ASN A 117 25.09 5.56 8.07
CA ASN A 117 26.19 6.07 8.88
C ASN A 117 25.72 6.83 10.14
N LEU A 118 24.51 7.43 10.10
CA LEU A 118 23.89 8.00 11.31
C LEU A 118 23.49 6.93 12.32
N ILE A 119 23.08 5.76 11.85
CA ILE A 119 22.74 4.63 12.73
C ILE A 119 23.99 4.07 13.39
N SER A 120 25.03 3.82 12.58
CA SER A 120 26.29 3.25 13.03
C SER A 120 27.46 3.97 12.38
N ASN A 121 28.18 4.77 13.16
CA ASN A 121 29.34 5.47 12.65
C ASN A 121 30.51 4.47 12.39
N PRO A 122 30.98 4.34 11.13
CA PRO A 122 32.02 3.36 10.80
C PRO A 122 33.37 3.61 11.46
N ASN A 123 33.67 4.87 11.79
CA ASN A 123 34.96 5.26 12.37
C ASN A 123 35.00 5.04 13.90
N THR A 124 33.93 5.44 14.59
CA THR A 124 33.86 5.35 16.05
C THR A 124 33.21 4.07 16.56
N ARG A 125 32.52 3.33 15.68
CA ARG A 125 31.71 2.15 16.00
C ARG A 125 30.66 2.39 17.10
N THR A 126 30.22 3.64 17.20
CA THR A 126 29.15 4.05 18.13
C THR A 126 27.81 4.07 17.37
N TYR A 127 26.75 3.74 18.10
CA TYR A 127 25.38 3.84 17.58
C TYR A 127 24.78 5.19 17.94
N GLY A 128 24.03 5.76 16.99
CA GLY A 128 23.25 6.98 17.20
C GLY A 128 22.03 6.74 18.09
N TYR A 129 21.44 7.81 18.61
CA TYR A 129 20.19 7.71 19.35
C TYR A 129 19.03 7.42 18.41
N TYR A 130 18.06 6.63 18.87
CA TYR A 130 16.91 6.20 18.09
C TYR A 130 16.18 7.35 17.40
N ASN A 131 15.98 8.46 18.09
CA ASN A 131 15.26 9.63 17.56
C ASN A 131 16.03 10.39 16.47
N ASP A 132 17.35 10.19 16.36
CA ASP A 132 18.17 10.93 15.40
C ASP A 132 18.10 10.31 13.98
N TYR A 133 17.90 8.99 13.91
CA TYR A 133 17.87 8.27 12.65
C TYR A 133 16.48 7.75 12.24
N THR A 134 15.48 7.81 13.13
CA THR A 134 14.12 7.42 12.77
C THR A 134 13.41 8.53 12.03
N THR A 135 12.62 8.16 11.02
CA THR A 135 11.83 9.11 10.24
C THR A 135 10.51 8.50 9.84
N GLN A 136 9.58 9.35 9.43
CA GLN A 136 8.28 8.96 8.91
C GLN A 136 8.35 8.91 7.39
N ILE A 137 7.73 7.88 6.82
CA ILE A 137 7.56 7.72 5.38
C ILE A 137 6.07 7.68 5.10
N ASP A 138 5.60 8.64 4.30
CA ASP A 138 4.21 8.73 3.85
C ASP A 138 4.14 8.30 2.38
N ILE A 139 3.17 7.45 2.06
CA ILE A 139 2.92 6.97 0.70
C ILE A 139 1.49 7.34 0.35
N GLU A 140 1.32 8.17 -0.70
CA GLU A 140 0.04 8.69 -1.17
C GLU A 140 -0.29 8.18 -2.58
#